data_1cac01df064df7bc1d2d2a9013be1f00
#
_entry.id   1cac01df064df7bc1d2d2a9013be1f00
#
_cell.length_a   1.000
_cell.length_b   1.000
_cell.length_c   1.000
_cell.angle_alpha   90.00
_cell.angle_beta   90.00
_cell.angle_gamma   90.00
#
_symmetry.space_group_name_H-M   'P 1'
#
loop_
_entity.id
_entity.type
_entity.pdbx_description
1 polymer ?
#
loop_
_entity_poly.entity_id
_entity_poly.type
_entity_poly.pdbx_seq_one_letter_code
_entity_poly.pdbx_strand_id
1 'polypeptide(L)'
;MTAHREELVSRWRSAAVLKRDLFSTIERGRFRTEGGEVDAVLRHLDDVPWWSRFLAKELFRRECRALATAAPLSIAPPPLLTGRRFLVRGWIDGVPLHIAKPYGDTGYFRSAKAALRLLHRAGITHNDLAKEQNWIYAHGRAYLTDFQLAEFFPRRSLLFRLARYEDLRHLLKHKRRYAPAALTASERRILGRKTLITRVWMASGKKLYYAITRGLNFTDREGRGVRFTRQAPAIAARLRDHPRVDDVAIVAFPDRRTGTGLYAFVEANAGEGELLEFLGNTKPEHLQVVQKLPRNKQGEIRSEILELVAMNQLDLIDTLIATEAERAVVSRIVSGRRNLRDRFAF
;
A
#
# COMPACT_ATOMS: atom_id res chain seq x y z
N MET A 1 15.38 -28.21 13.66
CA MET A 1 15.09 -26.75 13.51
C MET A 1 16.43 -26.06 13.40
N THR A 2 16.58 -25.02 12.55
CA THR A 2 17.85 -24.28 12.49
C THR A 2 17.90 -23.28 13.63
N ALA A 3 19.10 -23.02 14.22
CA ALA A 3 19.32 -22.10 15.33
C ALA A 3 18.61 -20.73 15.15
N HIS A 4 18.61 -20.18 13.94
CA HIS A 4 17.90 -18.92 13.63
C HIS A 4 16.37 -19.03 13.76
N ARG A 5 15.77 -20.21 13.62
CA ARG A 5 14.32 -20.37 13.80
C ARG A 5 13.93 -20.45 15.26
N GLU A 6 14.76 -21.05 16.09
CA GLU A 6 14.61 -21.05 17.55
C GLU A 6 14.75 -19.63 18.09
N GLU A 7 15.74 -18.89 17.61
CA GLU A 7 15.92 -17.46 17.90
C GLU A 7 14.70 -16.63 17.50
N LEU A 8 14.13 -16.86 16.31
CA LEU A 8 12.90 -16.17 15.90
C LEU A 8 11.76 -16.43 16.89
N VAL A 9 11.49 -17.70 17.22
CA VAL A 9 10.38 -18.09 18.10
C VAL A 9 10.52 -17.48 19.49
N SER A 10 11.76 -17.40 20.02
CA SER A 10 12.01 -16.83 21.36
C SER A 10 11.90 -15.29 21.40
N ARG A 11 12.06 -14.62 20.28
CA ARG A 11 12.16 -13.14 20.20
C ARG A 11 10.98 -12.47 19.49
N TRP A 12 10.13 -13.22 18.74
CA TRP A 12 9.02 -12.69 17.99
C TRP A 12 7.69 -12.88 18.71
N ARG A 13 6.88 -11.83 18.77
CA ARG A 13 5.49 -11.87 19.21
C ARG A 13 4.61 -11.26 18.12
N SER A 14 3.83 -12.10 17.44
CA SER A 14 2.88 -11.66 16.43
C SER A 14 1.72 -10.90 17.06
N ALA A 15 1.36 -9.75 16.47
CA ALA A 15 0.18 -8.98 16.85
C ALA A 15 -0.90 -9.07 15.78
N ALA A 16 -0.53 -9.04 14.48
CA ALA A 16 -1.47 -9.10 13.38
C ALA A 16 -0.81 -9.61 12.09
N VAL A 17 -1.57 -10.38 11.31
CA VAL A 17 -1.15 -10.76 9.94
C VAL A 17 -1.53 -9.62 9.01
N LEU A 18 -0.53 -8.95 8.44
CA LEU A 18 -0.73 -7.84 7.52
C LEU A 18 -1.08 -8.28 6.10
N LYS A 19 -0.48 -9.38 5.63
CA LYS A 19 -0.67 -9.90 4.27
C LYS A 19 -0.34 -11.37 4.23
N ARG A 20 -1.14 -12.13 3.47
CA ARG A 20 -0.81 -13.49 3.06
C ARG A 20 -1.07 -13.62 1.57
N ASP A 21 -0.03 -13.93 0.81
CA ASP A 21 -0.13 -14.14 -0.63
C ASP A 21 0.63 -15.41 -1.04
N LEU A 22 0.78 -15.64 -2.35
CA LEU A 22 1.48 -16.80 -2.89
C LEU A 22 2.99 -16.78 -2.67
N PHE A 23 3.53 -15.65 -2.27
CA PHE A 23 4.98 -15.46 -2.17
C PHE A 23 5.46 -15.29 -0.74
N SER A 24 4.55 -14.95 0.20
CA SER A 24 4.90 -14.79 1.61
C SER A 24 3.70 -14.55 2.51
N THR A 25 3.90 -14.74 3.81
CA THR A 25 3.08 -14.18 4.87
C THR A 25 3.86 -13.03 5.52
N ILE A 26 3.17 -11.91 5.77
CA ILE A 26 3.72 -10.72 6.42
C ILE A 26 2.92 -10.45 7.68
N GLU A 27 3.60 -10.35 8.81
CA GLU A 27 3.02 -10.09 10.12
C GLU A 27 3.60 -8.82 10.73
N ARG A 28 2.80 -8.08 11.47
CA ARG A 28 3.25 -7.04 12.39
C ARG A 28 3.31 -7.61 13.79
N GLY A 29 4.27 -7.19 14.58
CA GLY A 29 4.41 -7.63 15.95
C GLY A 29 5.53 -6.91 16.67
N ARG A 30 5.96 -7.50 17.77
CA ARG A 30 7.07 -7.04 18.59
C ARG A 30 8.26 -7.99 18.45
N PHE A 31 9.43 -7.43 18.36
CA PHE A 31 10.68 -8.17 18.30
C PHE A 31 11.60 -7.74 19.43
N ARG A 32 12.10 -8.72 20.21
CA ARG A 32 13.02 -8.47 21.31
C ARG A 32 14.43 -8.30 20.77
N THR A 33 14.99 -7.11 20.88
CA THR A 33 16.41 -6.80 20.64
C THR A 33 17.19 -6.78 21.96
N GLU A 34 18.48 -6.58 21.90
CA GLU A 34 19.31 -6.36 23.11
C GLU A 34 18.92 -5.07 23.85
N GLY A 35 18.46 -4.06 23.12
CA GLY A 35 17.99 -2.77 23.66
C GLY A 35 16.52 -2.74 24.08
N GLY A 36 15.81 -3.88 24.06
CA GLY A 36 14.39 -3.98 24.42
C GLY A 36 13.49 -4.43 23.29
N GLU A 37 12.19 -4.33 23.48
CA GLU A 37 11.18 -4.69 22.48
C GLU A 37 10.95 -3.53 21.51
N VAL A 38 10.96 -3.82 20.20
CA VAL A 38 10.70 -2.86 19.13
C VAL A 38 9.55 -3.33 18.25
N ASP A 39 8.80 -2.39 17.68
CA ASP A 39 7.82 -2.70 16.64
C ASP A 39 8.53 -3.20 15.37
N ALA A 40 8.05 -4.29 14.82
CA ALA A 40 8.71 -4.95 13.71
C ALA A 40 7.71 -5.64 12.77
N VAL A 41 8.21 -6.00 11.60
CA VAL A 41 7.50 -6.77 10.59
C VAL A 41 8.26 -8.06 10.32
N LEU A 42 7.59 -9.19 10.49
CA LEU A 42 8.05 -10.50 10.07
C LEU A 42 7.49 -10.82 8.69
N ARG A 43 8.36 -11.16 7.77
CA ARG A 43 8.01 -11.81 6.50
C ARG A 43 8.53 -13.23 6.51
N HIS A 44 7.70 -14.22 6.19
CA HIS A 44 8.12 -15.62 6.11
C HIS A 44 7.48 -16.36 4.92
N LEU A 45 8.11 -17.48 4.53
CA LEU A 45 7.75 -18.30 3.38
C LEU A 45 7.15 -19.65 3.78
N ASP A 46 6.65 -19.80 5.01
CA ASP A 46 6.22 -21.12 5.52
C ASP A 46 4.95 -21.60 4.83
N ASP A 47 4.01 -20.68 4.59
CA ASP A 47 2.71 -20.98 3.98
C ASP A 47 2.71 -20.91 2.45
N VAL A 48 3.89 -20.74 1.83
CA VAL A 48 4.01 -20.60 0.38
C VAL A 48 3.75 -21.93 -0.32
N PRO A 49 2.82 -22.02 -1.29
CA PRO A 49 2.57 -23.20 -2.09
C PRO A 49 3.85 -23.73 -2.76
N TRP A 50 3.96 -25.04 -2.88
CA TRP A 50 5.18 -25.70 -3.40
C TRP A 50 5.56 -25.23 -4.82
N TRP A 51 4.58 -24.96 -5.68
CA TRP A 51 4.76 -24.55 -7.07
C TRP A 51 5.25 -23.09 -7.22
N SER A 52 4.95 -22.20 -6.25
CA SER A 52 5.44 -20.81 -6.28
C SER A 52 6.73 -20.61 -5.47
N ARG A 53 7.19 -21.65 -4.76
CA ARG A 53 8.31 -21.61 -3.81
C ARG A 53 9.63 -21.13 -4.41
N PHE A 54 9.89 -21.49 -5.67
CA PHE A 54 11.11 -21.06 -6.36
C PHE A 54 11.12 -19.54 -6.53
N LEU A 55 10.05 -18.99 -7.09
CA LEU A 55 9.91 -17.54 -7.31
C LEU A 55 9.87 -16.78 -5.97
N ALA A 56 9.13 -17.29 -4.98
CA ALA A 56 9.07 -16.69 -3.66
C ALA A 56 10.44 -16.59 -2.99
N LYS A 57 11.27 -17.62 -3.09
CA LYS A 57 12.64 -17.61 -2.57
C LYS A 57 13.52 -16.58 -3.27
N GLU A 58 13.38 -16.44 -4.58
CA GLU A 58 14.17 -15.47 -5.34
C GLU A 58 13.78 -14.03 -4.96
N LEU A 59 12.48 -13.72 -4.92
CA LEU A 59 11.97 -12.41 -4.48
C LEU A 59 12.40 -12.10 -3.04
N PHE A 60 12.35 -13.08 -2.16
CA PHE A 60 12.78 -12.97 -0.79
C PHE A 60 14.29 -12.67 -0.67
N ARG A 61 15.14 -13.38 -1.43
CA ARG A 61 16.59 -13.12 -1.44
C ARG A 61 16.92 -11.72 -1.94
N ARG A 62 16.22 -11.24 -2.97
CA ARG A 62 16.38 -9.88 -3.51
C ARG A 62 16.05 -8.85 -2.44
N GLU A 63 14.93 -9.01 -1.74
CA GLU A 63 14.55 -8.12 -0.65
C GLU A 63 15.57 -8.12 0.49
N CYS A 64 15.97 -9.28 0.99
CA CYS A 64 16.97 -9.38 2.06
C CYS A 64 18.28 -8.67 1.68
N ARG A 65 18.78 -8.91 0.46
CA ARG A 65 20.00 -8.29 -0.03
C ARG A 65 19.87 -6.78 -0.19
N ALA A 66 18.74 -6.32 -0.73
CA ALA A 66 18.49 -4.89 -0.94
C ALA A 66 18.35 -4.16 0.40
N LEU A 67 17.61 -4.72 1.37
CA LEU A 67 17.46 -4.14 2.70
C LEU A 67 18.78 -4.09 3.47
N ALA A 68 19.60 -5.15 3.41
CA ALA A 68 20.93 -5.15 4.04
C ALA A 68 21.82 -4.00 3.54
N THR A 69 21.64 -3.58 2.29
CA THR A 69 22.40 -2.46 1.69
C THR A 69 21.72 -1.11 1.91
N ALA A 70 20.39 -1.04 1.87
CA ALA A 70 19.62 0.20 1.97
C ALA A 70 19.44 0.70 3.41
N ALA A 71 19.38 -0.21 4.39
CA ALA A 71 19.17 0.13 5.80
C ALA A 71 20.27 1.03 6.39
N PRO A 72 21.58 0.76 6.17
CA PRO A 72 22.64 1.65 6.66
C PRO A 72 22.56 3.07 6.10
N LEU A 73 21.84 3.27 4.96
CA LEU A 73 21.61 4.58 4.35
C LEU A 73 20.45 5.34 5.01
N SER A 74 19.77 4.74 6.00
CA SER A 74 18.60 5.30 6.70
C SER A 74 17.44 5.69 5.76
N ILE A 75 17.25 4.93 4.69
CA ILE A 75 16.20 5.13 3.69
C ILE A 75 15.20 3.98 3.62
N ALA A 76 15.41 2.93 4.41
CA ALA A 76 14.61 1.72 4.45
C ALA A 76 14.58 1.15 5.88
N PRO A 77 13.60 0.28 6.21
CA PRO A 77 13.56 -0.36 7.52
C PRO A 77 14.77 -1.26 7.73
N PRO A 78 15.42 -1.22 8.92
CA PRO A 78 16.57 -2.05 9.21
C PRO A 78 16.18 -3.52 9.31
N PRO A 79 16.93 -4.48 8.73
CA PRO A 79 16.78 -5.88 9.03
C PRO A 79 17.27 -6.14 10.48
N LEU A 80 16.43 -6.81 11.26
CA LEU A 80 16.70 -7.13 12.68
C LEU A 80 17.15 -8.59 12.84
N LEU A 81 16.56 -9.49 12.08
CA LEU A 81 16.93 -10.90 12.03
C LEU A 81 16.60 -11.48 10.65
N THR A 82 17.57 -12.16 10.05
CA THR A 82 17.40 -12.76 8.72
C THR A 82 17.72 -14.25 8.78
N GLY A 83 16.74 -15.07 8.38
CA GLY A 83 16.90 -16.51 8.24
C GLY A 83 16.75 -16.95 6.76
N ARG A 84 16.85 -18.25 6.52
CA ARG A 84 16.72 -18.81 5.15
C ARG A 84 15.35 -18.62 4.52
N ARG A 85 14.29 -18.47 5.33
CA ARG A 85 12.88 -18.41 4.91
C ARG A 85 12.08 -17.34 5.64
N PHE A 86 12.73 -16.49 6.41
CA PHE A 86 12.09 -15.40 7.12
C PHE A 86 13.04 -14.20 7.26
N LEU A 87 12.42 -13.03 7.39
CA LEU A 87 13.07 -11.74 7.60
C LEU A 87 12.25 -10.96 8.63
N VAL A 88 12.89 -10.57 9.73
CA VAL A 88 12.34 -9.56 10.64
C VAL A 88 13.01 -8.23 10.32
N ARG A 89 12.22 -7.21 10.09
CA ARG A 89 12.68 -5.84 9.85
C ARG A 89 11.96 -4.87 10.77
N GLY A 90 12.61 -3.78 11.12
CA GLY A 90 12.00 -2.73 11.93
C GLY A 90 10.72 -2.16 11.28
N TRP A 91 9.83 -1.66 12.11
CA TRP A 91 8.68 -0.88 11.68
C TRP A 91 9.13 0.57 11.41
N ILE A 92 8.61 1.19 10.36
CA ILE A 92 8.72 2.64 10.15
C ILE A 92 7.39 3.24 10.59
N ASP A 93 7.43 4.06 11.62
CA ASP A 93 6.25 4.78 12.09
C ASP A 93 5.92 5.93 11.12
N GLY A 94 5.11 5.60 10.16
CA GLY A 94 4.73 6.48 9.07
C GLY A 94 3.59 5.91 8.24
N VAL A 95 3.11 6.70 7.30
CA VAL A 95 1.99 6.33 6.44
C VAL A 95 2.40 6.24 4.97
N PRO A 96 1.83 5.30 4.21
CA PRO A 96 2.06 5.22 2.77
C PRO A 96 1.67 6.52 2.05
N LEU A 97 2.37 6.83 0.96
CA LEU A 97 2.21 8.09 0.21
C LEU A 97 0.76 8.37 -0.24
N HIS A 98 0.03 7.33 -0.66
CA HIS A 98 -1.38 7.45 -1.08
C HIS A 98 -2.32 7.81 0.07
N ILE A 99 -1.92 7.55 1.31
CA ILE A 99 -2.62 7.94 2.55
C ILE A 99 -2.14 9.32 2.99
N ALA A 100 -0.83 9.54 3.06
CA ALA A 100 -0.23 10.80 3.50
C ALA A 100 -0.61 12.00 2.62
N LYS A 101 -0.74 11.77 1.30
CA LYS A 101 -1.11 12.78 0.30
C LYS A 101 -0.41 14.14 0.55
N PRO A 102 0.94 14.22 0.50
CA PRO A 102 1.71 15.41 0.91
C PRO A 102 1.57 16.54 -0.11
N TYR A 103 0.37 17.12 -0.21
CA TYR A 103 0.08 18.22 -1.12
C TYR A 103 0.95 19.45 -0.78
N GLY A 104 1.70 19.93 -1.77
CA GLY A 104 2.58 21.10 -1.64
C GLY A 104 3.86 20.84 -0.85
N ASP A 105 4.06 19.68 -0.25
CA ASP A 105 5.25 19.39 0.58
C ASP A 105 6.50 19.17 -0.27
N THR A 106 7.22 20.25 -0.51
CA THR A 106 8.49 20.23 -1.24
C THR A 106 9.61 19.57 -0.43
N GLY A 107 9.52 19.58 0.90
CA GLY A 107 10.47 18.95 1.83
C GLY A 107 10.47 17.45 1.65
N TYR A 108 9.28 16.83 1.68
CA TYR A 108 9.10 15.43 1.42
C TYR A 108 9.71 14.99 0.08
N PHE A 109 9.39 15.70 -1.03
CA PHE A 109 9.90 15.34 -2.35
C PHE A 109 11.42 15.56 -2.51
N ARG A 110 12.01 16.49 -1.75
CA ARG A 110 13.47 16.60 -1.64
C ARG A 110 14.07 15.40 -0.93
N SER A 111 13.48 14.99 0.18
CA SER A 111 13.88 13.80 0.94
C SER A 111 13.75 12.53 0.07
N ALA A 112 12.63 12.34 -0.61
CA ALA A 112 12.40 11.21 -1.51
C ALA A 112 13.45 11.14 -2.65
N LYS A 113 13.78 12.28 -3.24
CA LYS A 113 14.81 12.35 -4.27
C LYS A 113 16.22 12.07 -3.72
N ALA A 114 16.50 12.48 -2.47
CA ALA A 114 17.75 12.16 -1.79
C ALA A 114 17.85 10.67 -1.48
N ALA A 115 16.79 10.06 -0.93
CA ALA A 115 16.72 8.62 -0.67
C ALA A 115 16.97 7.81 -1.94
N LEU A 116 16.32 8.18 -3.04
CA LEU A 116 16.51 7.52 -4.32
C LEU A 116 17.93 7.65 -4.86
N ARG A 117 18.56 8.80 -4.68
CA ARG A 117 19.98 9.02 -5.05
C ARG A 117 20.92 8.12 -4.24
N LEU A 118 20.68 7.97 -2.94
CA LEU A 118 21.47 7.10 -2.07
C LEU A 118 21.35 5.64 -2.53
N LEU A 119 20.14 5.17 -2.78
CA LEU A 119 19.87 3.83 -3.30
C LEU A 119 20.63 3.58 -4.62
N HIS A 120 20.52 4.50 -5.58
CA HIS A 120 21.19 4.38 -6.87
C HIS A 120 22.72 4.47 -6.76
N ARG A 121 23.26 5.24 -5.80
CA ARG A 121 24.71 5.27 -5.53
C ARG A 121 25.22 3.92 -5.02
N ALA A 122 24.39 3.21 -4.23
CA ALA A 122 24.67 1.85 -3.78
C ALA A 122 24.53 0.78 -4.89
N GLY A 123 24.23 1.20 -6.14
CA GLY A 123 24.08 0.28 -7.27
C GLY A 123 22.76 -0.49 -7.30
N ILE A 124 21.75 -0.03 -6.55
CA ILE A 124 20.46 -0.68 -6.45
C ILE A 124 19.41 0.14 -7.19
N THR A 125 18.51 -0.52 -7.93
CA THR A 125 17.25 0.04 -8.42
C THR A 125 16.10 -0.65 -7.73
N HIS A 126 15.00 0.09 -7.47
CA HIS A 126 13.86 -0.46 -6.75
C HIS A 126 12.88 -1.20 -7.66
N ASN A 127 12.67 -0.66 -8.85
CA ASN A 127 11.84 -1.21 -9.94
C ASN A 127 10.32 -1.32 -9.65
N ASP A 128 9.84 -0.90 -8.46
CA ASP A 128 8.42 -0.91 -8.10
C ASP A 128 7.94 0.40 -7.45
N LEU A 129 8.58 1.52 -7.78
CA LEU A 129 8.26 2.84 -7.22
C LEU A 129 7.06 3.52 -7.89
N ALA A 130 6.40 2.84 -8.84
CA ALA A 130 5.10 3.25 -9.36
C ALA A 130 4.00 3.15 -8.31
N LYS A 131 4.13 2.21 -7.37
CA LYS A 131 3.22 2.02 -6.26
C LYS A 131 3.48 3.06 -5.16
N GLU A 132 2.45 3.82 -4.81
CA GLU A 132 2.52 4.82 -3.74
C GLU A 132 2.72 4.17 -2.36
N GLN A 133 2.31 2.91 -2.19
CA GLN A 133 2.49 2.12 -0.97
C GLN A 133 3.97 1.86 -0.64
N ASN A 134 4.84 1.85 -1.65
CA ASN A 134 6.27 1.60 -1.48
C ASN A 134 7.04 2.85 -1.03
N TRP A 135 6.34 3.97 -0.90
CA TRP A 135 6.83 5.22 -0.33
C TRP A 135 6.16 5.47 1.01
N ILE A 136 6.95 5.55 2.07
CA ILE A 136 6.45 5.88 3.41
C ILE A 136 6.78 7.34 3.72
N TYR A 137 5.77 8.07 4.18
CA TYR A 137 5.91 9.40 4.75
C TYR A 137 6.02 9.27 6.27
N ALA A 138 7.16 9.63 6.83
CA ALA A 138 7.37 9.65 8.28
C ALA A 138 8.15 10.90 8.67
N HIS A 139 7.61 11.71 9.57
CA HIS A 139 8.25 12.93 10.11
C HIS A 139 8.83 13.86 9.01
N GLY A 140 8.07 14.09 7.94
CA GLY A 140 8.50 14.93 6.81
C GLY A 140 9.56 14.29 5.90
N ARG A 141 9.92 13.02 6.13
CA ARG A 141 10.93 12.27 5.36
C ARG A 141 10.30 11.12 4.58
N ALA A 142 10.96 10.76 3.49
CA ALA A 142 10.58 9.62 2.68
C ALA A 142 11.44 8.40 3.01
N TYR A 143 10.78 7.25 3.15
CA TYR A 143 11.41 5.93 3.26
C TYR A 143 10.87 5.01 2.17
N LEU A 144 11.68 4.03 1.79
CA LEU A 144 11.36 3.03 0.79
C LEU A 144 11.06 1.69 1.47
N THR A 145 10.08 0.97 0.94
CA THR A 145 9.70 -0.37 1.42
C THR A 145 9.38 -1.28 0.23
N ASP A 146 9.28 -2.59 0.48
CA ASP A 146 8.97 -3.61 -0.55
C ASP A 146 10.04 -3.72 -1.65
N PHE A 147 11.23 -4.16 -1.28
CA PHE A 147 12.36 -4.35 -2.20
C PHE A 147 12.35 -5.68 -2.98
N GLN A 148 11.20 -6.35 -3.10
CA GLN A 148 11.10 -7.65 -3.77
C GLN A 148 11.55 -7.62 -5.24
N LEU A 149 11.31 -6.50 -5.93
CA LEU A 149 11.71 -6.31 -7.33
C LEU A 149 13.02 -5.53 -7.48
N ALA A 150 13.68 -5.22 -6.36
CA ALA A 150 14.95 -4.52 -6.40
C ALA A 150 16.03 -5.33 -7.09
N GLU A 151 16.89 -4.65 -7.84
CA GLU A 151 17.97 -5.26 -8.58
C GLU A 151 19.31 -4.60 -8.28
N PHE A 152 20.32 -5.45 -8.16
CA PHE A 152 21.71 -5.08 -7.90
C PHE A 152 22.49 -5.02 -9.21
N PHE A 153 23.15 -3.91 -9.42
CA PHE A 153 24.02 -3.69 -10.57
C PHE A 153 25.46 -3.48 -10.10
N PRO A 154 26.35 -4.48 -10.24
CA PRO A 154 27.75 -4.32 -9.87
C PRO A 154 28.49 -3.29 -10.73
N ARG A 155 27.96 -2.99 -11.92
CA ARG A 155 28.47 -1.99 -12.84
C ARG A 155 27.35 -1.05 -13.25
N ARG A 156 27.67 0.22 -13.52
CA ARG A 156 26.70 1.22 -14.01
C ARG A 156 26.41 1.04 -15.50
N SER A 157 25.88 -0.12 -15.84
CA SER A 157 25.52 -0.53 -17.20
C SER A 157 24.41 0.34 -17.79
N LEU A 158 24.11 0.17 -19.07
CA LEU A 158 22.96 0.81 -19.72
C LEU A 158 21.65 0.39 -19.04
N LEU A 159 21.49 -0.90 -18.66
CA LEU A 159 20.32 -1.39 -17.96
C LEU A 159 20.14 -0.69 -16.62
N PHE A 160 21.21 -0.52 -15.84
CA PHE A 160 21.16 0.27 -14.60
C PHE A 160 20.71 1.71 -14.85
N ARG A 161 21.28 2.35 -15.89
CA ARG A 161 20.92 3.75 -16.23
C ARG A 161 19.44 3.88 -16.60
N LEU A 162 18.90 2.87 -17.26
CA LEU A 162 17.51 2.81 -17.68
C LEU A 162 16.58 2.55 -16.48
N ALA A 163 16.89 1.54 -15.64
CA ALA A 163 16.09 1.21 -14.47
C ALA A 163 16.07 2.38 -13.45
N ARG A 164 17.22 2.99 -13.15
CA ARG A 164 17.26 4.17 -12.27
C ARG A 164 16.52 5.39 -12.86
N TYR A 165 16.45 5.52 -14.18
CA TYR A 165 15.67 6.58 -14.82
C TYR A 165 14.17 6.35 -14.62
N GLU A 166 13.69 5.10 -14.73
CA GLU A 166 12.29 4.77 -14.46
C GLU A 166 11.93 4.96 -12.98
N ASP A 167 12.79 4.57 -12.04
CA ASP A 167 12.60 4.87 -10.62
C ASP A 167 12.42 6.38 -10.38
N LEU A 168 13.30 7.20 -10.94
CA LEU A 168 13.19 8.67 -10.86
C LEU A 168 11.89 9.17 -11.50
N ARG A 169 11.52 8.62 -12.64
CA ARG A 169 10.30 9.01 -13.35
C ARG A 169 9.04 8.69 -12.56
N HIS A 170 9.02 7.57 -11.83
CA HIS A 170 7.92 7.23 -10.93
C HIS A 170 7.82 8.22 -9.76
N LEU A 171 8.94 8.55 -9.12
CA LEU A 171 8.96 9.62 -8.11
C LEU A 171 8.41 10.94 -8.65
N LEU A 172 8.81 11.34 -9.86
CA LEU A 172 8.37 12.60 -10.48
C LEU A 172 6.87 12.57 -10.85
N LYS A 173 6.30 11.41 -11.17
CA LYS A 173 4.84 11.27 -11.36
C LYS A 173 4.09 11.54 -10.05
N HIS A 174 4.57 11.00 -8.92
CA HIS A 174 4.00 11.30 -7.61
C HIS A 174 4.17 12.79 -7.26
N LYS A 175 5.36 13.36 -7.49
CA LYS A 175 5.58 14.79 -7.30
C LYS A 175 4.64 15.65 -8.15
N ARG A 176 4.39 15.27 -9.40
CA ARG A 176 3.42 15.95 -10.26
C ARG A 176 1.99 15.90 -9.70
N ARG A 177 1.63 14.78 -9.07
CA ARG A 177 0.30 14.61 -8.46
C ARG A 177 0.13 15.45 -7.21
N TYR A 178 1.12 15.47 -6.33
CA TYR A 178 0.99 16.07 -5.00
C TYR A 178 1.63 17.46 -4.86
N ALA A 179 2.61 17.81 -5.67
CA ALA A 179 3.30 19.11 -5.62
C ALA A 179 3.65 19.61 -7.03
N PRO A 180 2.69 19.83 -7.94
CA PRO A 180 2.91 20.18 -9.34
C PRO A 180 3.69 21.49 -9.50
N ALA A 181 3.45 22.49 -8.65
CA ALA A 181 4.14 23.78 -8.67
C ALA A 181 5.64 23.66 -8.35
N ALA A 182 6.04 22.63 -7.59
CA ALA A 182 7.44 22.40 -7.22
C ALA A 182 8.26 21.67 -8.31
N LEU A 183 7.67 21.32 -9.45
CA LEU A 183 8.39 20.67 -10.55
C LEU A 183 9.32 21.67 -11.25
N THR A 184 10.61 21.30 -11.34
CA THR A 184 11.58 22.07 -12.11
C THR A 184 11.41 21.87 -13.62
N ALA A 185 11.96 22.75 -14.44
CA ALA A 185 11.92 22.62 -15.90
C ALA A 185 12.56 21.31 -16.41
N SER A 186 13.64 20.85 -15.75
CA SER A 186 14.28 19.57 -16.06
C SER A 186 13.41 18.38 -15.68
N GLU A 187 12.71 18.42 -14.54
CA GLU A 187 11.78 17.36 -14.10
C GLU A 187 10.56 17.26 -15.03
N ARG A 188 10.04 18.41 -15.51
CA ARG A 188 8.97 18.43 -16.52
C ARG A 188 9.43 17.80 -17.84
N ARG A 189 10.68 18.08 -18.28
CA ARG A 189 11.26 17.45 -19.50
C ARG A 189 11.39 15.92 -19.33
N ILE A 190 11.80 15.43 -18.14
CA ILE A 190 11.87 13.99 -17.87
C ILE A 190 10.47 13.35 -17.97
N LEU A 191 9.45 13.99 -17.40
CA LEU A 191 8.07 13.50 -17.45
C LEU A 191 7.48 13.51 -18.87
N GLY A 192 7.86 14.49 -19.71
CA GLY A 192 7.38 14.60 -21.10
C GLY A 192 7.98 13.56 -22.05
N ARG A 193 9.15 13.01 -21.73
CA ARG A 193 9.79 11.99 -22.58
C ARG A 193 9.08 10.63 -22.43
N LYS A 194 8.49 10.14 -23.52
CA LYS A 194 8.00 8.74 -23.60
C LYS A 194 9.22 7.83 -23.72
N THR A 195 9.49 7.01 -22.72
CA THR A 195 10.66 6.12 -22.72
C THR A 195 10.42 4.94 -23.65
N LEU A 196 11.42 4.59 -24.49
CA LEU A 196 11.41 3.36 -25.31
C LEU A 196 11.20 2.10 -24.47
N ILE A 197 11.68 2.10 -23.21
CA ILE A 197 11.50 0.99 -22.26
C ILE A 197 10.03 0.80 -21.89
N THR A 198 9.29 1.88 -21.66
CA THR A 198 7.83 1.74 -21.43
C THR A 198 7.17 1.08 -22.63
N ARG A 199 7.66 1.33 -23.86
CA ARG A 199 7.12 0.68 -25.08
C ARG A 199 7.54 -0.80 -25.17
N VAL A 200 8.80 -1.14 -24.89
CA VAL A 200 9.31 -2.53 -24.91
C VAL A 200 8.75 -3.35 -23.77
N TRP A 201 8.70 -2.79 -22.53
CA TRP A 201 8.07 -3.44 -21.37
C TRP A 201 6.57 -3.63 -21.57
N MET A 202 5.87 -2.64 -22.12
CA MET A 202 4.46 -2.77 -22.48
C MET A 202 4.21 -3.80 -23.59
N ALA A 203 5.17 -3.99 -24.49
CA ALA A 203 5.04 -4.92 -25.60
C ALA A 203 5.39 -6.38 -25.23
N SER A 204 6.37 -6.60 -24.35
CA SER A 204 6.89 -7.92 -24.01
C SER A 204 6.74 -8.33 -22.54
N GLY A 205 7.23 -7.51 -21.62
CA GLY A 205 7.24 -7.83 -20.18
C GLY A 205 5.85 -7.83 -19.55
N LYS A 206 5.00 -6.91 -19.98
CA LYS A 206 3.61 -6.82 -19.49
C LYS A 206 2.77 -8.01 -19.98
N LYS A 207 2.98 -8.50 -21.21
CA LYS A 207 2.29 -9.68 -21.74
C LYS A 207 2.71 -10.94 -21.00
N LEU A 208 4.00 -11.11 -20.73
CA LEU A 208 4.51 -12.26 -19.99
C LEU A 208 4.07 -12.22 -18.52
N TYR A 209 4.16 -11.06 -17.86
CA TYR A 209 3.66 -10.87 -16.50
C TYR A 209 2.14 -11.12 -16.41
N TYR A 210 1.35 -10.59 -17.34
CA TYR A 210 -0.10 -10.85 -17.38
C TYR A 210 -0.45 -12.27 -17.83
N ALA A 211 0.35 -12.94 -18.67
CA ALA A 211 0.14 -14.34 -19.00
C ALA A 211 0.36 -15.25 -17.78
N ILE A 212 1.41 -14.97 -16.99
CA ILE A 212 1.70 -15.69 -15.74
C ILE A 212 0.64 -15.36 -14.67
N THR A 213 0.22 -14.10 -14.54
CA THR A 213 -0.75 -13.68 -13.51
C THR A 213 -2.20 -13.94 -13.92
N ARG A 214 -2.58 -13.84 -15.20
CA ARG A 214 -3.92 -14.19 -15.68
C ARG A 214 -4.16 -15.71 -15.74
N GLY A 215 -3.13 -16.49 -16.08
CA GLY A 215 -3.22 -17.96 -16.07
C GLY A 215 -3.40 -18.55 -14.67
N LEU A 216 -3.14 -17.77 -13.62
CA LEU A 216 -3.19 -18.18 -12.21
C LEU A 216 -4.39 -17.59 -11.46
N ASN A 217 -5.38 -16.99 -12.12
CA ASN A 217 -6.56 -16.37 -11.50
C ASN A 217 -6.23 -15.39 -10.35
N PHE A 218 -5.11 -14.63 -10.48
CA PHE A 218 -4.77 -13.62 -9.50
C PHE A 218 -5.60 -12.37 -9.71
N THR A 219 -6.65 -12.25 -8.94
CA THR A 219 -7.29 -10.98 -8.66
C THR A 219 -6.25 -10.07 -8.03
N ASP A 220 -6.07 -8.90 -8.63
CA ASP A 220 -5.22 -7.82 -8.12
C ASP A 220 -5.73 -7.39 -6.73
N ARG A 221 -5.20 -8.01 -5.68
CA ARG A 221 -5.60 -7.76 -4.29
C ARG A 221 -5.09 -6.42 -3.74
N GLU A 222 -4.24 -5.75 -4.48
CA GLU A 222 -3.65 -4.47 -4.09
C GLU A 222 -4.21 -3.27 -4.88
N GLY A 223 -4.98 -3.50 -5.96
CA GLY A 223 -5.65 -2.48 -6.76
C GLY A 223 -7.14 -2.39 -6.44
N ARG A 224 -7.73 -1.23 -6.66
CA ARG A 224 -9.17 -1.06 -6.77
C ARG A 224 -9.62 -1.92 -7.96
N GLY A 225 -9.97 -3.19 -7.74
CA GLY A 225 -10.20 -4.20 -8.79
C GLY A 225 -11.20 -3.73 -9.85
N VAL A 226 -11.25 -4.42 -10.99
CA VAL A 226 -12.19 -4.16 -12.10
C VAL A 226 -13.62 -3.98 -11.60
N ARG A 227 -13.98 -4.66 -10.51
CA ARG A 227 -15.29 -4.55 -9.86
C ARG A 227 -15.53 -3.17 -9.25
N PHE A 228 -14.55 -2.58 -8.54
CA PHE A 228 -14.65 -1.22 -8.00
C PHE A 228 -14.86 -0.21 -9.13
N THR A 229 -14.06 -0.30 -10.19
CA THR A 229 -14.15 0.65 -11.31
C THR A 229 -15.46 0.56 -12.07
N ARG A 230 -16.07 -0.63 -12.16
CA ARG A 230 -17.33 -0.85 -12.89
C ARG A 230 -18.59 -0.69 -12.04
N GLN A 231 -18.59 -1.23 -10.82
CA GLN A 231 -19.81 -1.31 -10.00
C GLN A 231 -19.95 -0.15 -9.00
N ALA A 232 -18.84 0.37 -8.43
CA ALA A 232 -18.95 1.43 -7.43
C ALA A 232 -19.59 2.71 -7.96
N PRO A 233 -19.32 3.21 -9.19
CA PRO A 233 -20.00 4.37 -9.72
C PRO A 233 -21.51 4.15 -9.89
N ALA A 234 -21.93 2.97 -10.37
CA ALA A 234 -23.33 2.64 -10.57
C ALA A 234 -24.09 2.54 -9.24
N ILE A 235 -23.51 1.89 -8.23
CA ILE A 235 -24.07 1.81 -6.87
C ILE A 235 -24.18 3.21 -6.27
N ALA A 236 -23.12 4.02 -6.39
CA ALA A 236 -23.11 5.38 -5.83
C ALA A 236 -24.16 6.28 -6.49
N ALA A 237 -24.30 6.22 -7.82
CA ALA A 237 -25.32 6.96 -8.54
C ALA A 237 -26.72 6.56 -8.06
N ARG A 238 -27.00 5.25 -8.03
CA ARG A 238 -28.32 4.76 -7.59
C ARG A 238 -28.64 5.12 -6.14
N LEU A 239 -27.65 5.09 -5.23
CA LEU A 239 -27.89 5.54 -3.84
C LEU A 239 -28.18 7.04 -3.75
N ARG A 240 -27.52 7.87 -4.58
CA ARG A 240 -27.81 9.32 -4.63
C ARG A 240 -29.18 9.67 -5.19
N ASP A 241 -29.77 8.77 -5.99
CA ASP A 241 -31.13 8.94 -6.49
C ASP A 241 -32.21 8.72 -5.40
N HIS A 242 -31.82 8.19 -4.24
CA HIS A 242 -32.74 7.97 -3.13
C HIS A 242 -32.99 9.28 -2.36
N PRO A 243 -34.27 9.70 -2.12
CA PRO A 243 -34.60 11.04 -1.61
C PRO A 243 -34.10 11.35 -0.20
N ARG A 244 -33.73 10.33 0.57
CA ARG A 244 -33.20 10.48 1.94
C ARG A 244 -31.69 10.27 2.04
N VAL A 245 -30.97 10.28 0.93
CA VAL A 245 -29.52 10.16 0.86
C VAL A 245 -28.93 11.51 0.52
N ASP A 246 -28.06 12.01 1.39
CA ASP A 246 -27.36 13.28 1.19
C ASP A 246 -26.08 13.10 0.39
N ASP A 247 -25.26 12.08 0.72
CA ASP A 247 -24.04 11.76 -0.03
C ASP A 247 -23.57 10.32 0.19
N VAL A 248 -22.70 9.84 -0.70
CA VAL A 248 -22.23 8.46 -0.72
C VAL A 248 -20.73 8.39 -1.00
N ALA A 249 -20.04 7.62 -0.20
CA ALA A 249 -18.67 7.21 -0.49
C ALA A 249 -18.59 5.69 -0.59
N ILE A 250 -18.02 5.17 -1.68
CA ILE A 250 -17.75 3.75 -1.83
C ILE A 250 -16.25 3.52 -1.88
N VAL A 251 -15.77 2.63 -1.04
CA VAL A 251 -14.37 2.22 -0.98
C VAL A 251 -14.23 0.72 -1.20
N ALA A 252 -13.07 0.33 -1.70
CA ALA A 252 -12.74 -1.08 -1.90
C ALA A 252 -12.03 -1.65 -0.67
N PHE A 253 -12.35 -2.89 -0.32
CA PHE A 253 -11.62 -3.64 0.70
C PHE A 253 -11.36 -5.08 0.22
N PRO A 254 -10.33 -5.78 0.75
CA PRO A 254 -10.09 -7.18 0.44
C PRO A 254 -11.21 -8.06 0.96
N ASP A 255 -11.88 -8.79 0.08
CA ASP A 255 -12.92 -9.76 0.44
C ASP A 255 -12.54 -11.17 -0.04
N ARG A 256 -12.78 -12.20 0.80
CA ARG A 256 -12.42 -13.58 0.50
C ARG A 256 -13.19 -14.17 -0.67
N ARG A 257 -14.46 -13.83 -0.79
CA ARG A 257 -15.37 -14.44 -1.77
C ARG A 257 -15.20 -13.84 -3.14
N THR A 258 -15.03 -12.51 -3.19
CA THR A 258 -15.04 -11.73 -4.44
C THR A 258 -13.66 -11.17 -4.81
N GLY A 259 -12.64 -11.37 -3.96
CA GLY A 259 -11.30 -10.77 -4.09
C GLY A 259 -11.29 -9.29 -3.74
N THR A 260 -12.24 -8.51 -4.25
CA THR A 260 -12.45 -7.09 -3.93
C THR A 260 -13.90 -6.88 -3.52
N GLY A 261 -14.13 -6.58 -2.25
CA GLY A 261 -15.41 -6.16 -1.70
C GLY A 261 -15.62 -4.66 -1.86
N LEU A 262 -16.88 -4.24 -1.88
CA LEU A 262 -17.30 -2.85 -1.89
C LEU A 262 -17.94 -2.52 -0.54
N TYR A 263 -17.49 -1.41 0.06
CA TYR A 263 -18.07 -0.89 1.27
C TYR A 263 -18.65 0.51 0.98
N ALA A 264 -19.95 0.63 1.10
CA ALA A 264 -20.65 1.90 0.93
C ALA A 264 -20.88 2.56 2.29
N PHE A 265 -20.38 3.77 2.46
CA PHE A 265 -20.72 4.68 3.55
C PHE A 265 -21.72 5.69 2.99
N VAL A 266 -22.88 5.76 3.61
CA VAL A 266 -24.01 6.55 3.09
C VAL A 266 -24.43 7.58 4.14
N GLU A 267 -24.26 8.85 3.82
CA GLU A 267 -24.82 9.95 4.62
C GLU A 267 -26.30 10.04 4.32
N ALA A 268 -27.17 9.61 5.25
CA ALA A 268 -28.59 9.49 4.99
C ALA A 268 -29.44 9.50 6.27
N ASN A 269 -30.70 9.89 6.10
CA ASN A 269 -31.75 9.72 7.10
C ASN A 269 -32.69 8.55 6.70
N ALA A 270 -32.11 7.40 6.39
CA ALA A 270 -32.80 6.19 5.98
C ALA A 270 -32.16 4.98 6.66
N GLY A 271 -32.91 3.88 6.78
CA GLY A 271 -32.39 2.63 7.33
C GLY A 271 -31.52 1.87 6.32
N GLU A 272 -30.51 1.12 6.82
CA GLU A 272 -29.65 0.30 5.96
C GLU A 272 -30.44 -0.73 5.15
N GLY A 273 -31.47 -1.36 5.75
CA GLY A 273 -32.34 -2.33 5.08
C GLY A 273 -33.10 -1.72 3.90
N GLU A 274 -33.64 -0.52 4.07
CA GLU A 274 -34.34 0.23 3.05
C GLU A 274 -33.43 0.56 1.86
N LEU A 275 -32.20 1.03 2.14
CA LEU A 275 -31.22 1.34 1.09
C LEU A 275 -30.76 0.07 0.36
N LEU A 276 -30.63 -1.05 1.04
CA LEU A 276 -30.29 -2.33 0.44
C LEU A 276 -31.42 -2.87 -0.44
N GLU A 277 -32.69 -2.68 -0.05
CA GLU A 277 -33.85 -3.01 -0.89
C GLU A 277 -33.90 -2.14 -2.12
N PHE A 278 -33.68 -0.84 -1.96
CA PHE A 278 -33.65 0.13 -3.07
C PHE A 278 -32.58 -0.21 -4.11
N LEU A 279 -31.42 -0.72 -3.70
CA LEU A 279 -30.36 -1.17 -4.60
C LEU A 279 -30.71 -2.44 -5.39
N GLY A 280 -31.65 -3.26 -4.92
CA GLY A 280 -32.04 -4.49 -5.60
C GLY A 280 -30.91 -5.51 -5.70
N ASN A 281 -30.56 -5.94 -6.92
CA ASN A 281 -29.54 -6.98 -7.13
C ASN A 281 -28.08 -6.48 -7.10
N THR A 282 -27.87 -5.17 -7.19
CA THR A 282 -26.52 -4.59 -7.23
C THR A 282 -26.17 -4.03 -5.86
N LYS A 283 -25.75 -4.91 -4.93
CA LYS A 283 -25.44 -4.54 -3.54
C LYS A 283 -23.94 -4.56 -3.27
N PRO A 284 -23.45 -3.62 -2.43
CA PRO A 284 -22.12 -3.72 -1.86
C PRO A 284 -22.08 -4.86 -0.81
N GLU A 285 -20.89 -5.36 -0.47
CA GLU A 285 -20.72 -6.35 0.61
C GLU A 285 -21.08 -5.76 1.97
N HIS A 286 -20.76 -4.49 2.17
CA HIS A 286 -21.13 -3.75 3.37
C HIS A 286 -21.74 -2.41 2.99
N LEU A 287 -22.82 -2.05 3.66
CA LEU A 287 -23.43 -0.73 3.64
C LEU A 287 -23.55 -0.25 5.07
N GLN A 288 -23.11 0.95 5.33
CA GLN A 288 -23.19 1.60 6.63
C GLN A 288 -23.78 3.00 6.45
N VAL A 289 -24.91 3.22 7.10
CA VAL A 289 -25.49 4.56 7.19
C VAL A 289 -24.75 5.35 8.25
N VAL A 290 -24.38 6.57 7.92
CA VAL A 290 -23.65 7.49 8.79
C VAL A 290 -24.38 8.84 8.84
N GLN A 291 -24.28 9.53 9.98
CA GLN A 291 -24.85 10.87 10.12
C GLN A 291 -24.08 11.91 9.30
N LYS A 292 -22.77 11.73 9.16
CA LYS A 292 -21.88 12.64 8.44
C LYS A 292 -20.65 11.91 7.92
N LEU A 293 -20.28 12.19 6.66
CA LEU A 293 -19.03 11.72 6.09
C LEU A 293 -17.86 12.63 6.47
N PRO A 294 -16.63 12.10 6.69
CA PRO A 294 -15.47 12.92 6.99
C PRO A 294 -15.07 13.72 5.75
N ARG A 295 -14.90 15.04 5.90
CA ARG A 295 -14.59 15.95 4.80
C ARG A 295 -13.35 16.78 5.12
N ASN A 296 -12.59 17.14 4.09
CA ASN A 296 -11.49 18.07 4.19
C ASN A 296 -12.00 19.54 4.25
N LYS A 297 -11.08 20.48 4.37
CA LYS A 297 -11.41 21.92 4.41
C LYS A 297 -12.09 22.44 3.13
N GLN A 298 -11.95 21.74 2.02
CA GLN A 298 -12.56 22.04 0.74
C GLN A 298 -13.95 21.39 0.57
N GLY A 299 -14.44 20.63 1.54
CA GLY A 299 -15.71 19.94 1.52
C GLY A 299 -15.67 18.57 0.81
N GLU A 300 -14.52 18.13 0.34
CA GLU A 300 -14.36 16.82 -0.31
C GLU A 300 -14.31 15.69 0.72
N ILE A 301 -14.93 14.55 0.39
CA ILE A 301 -14.94 13.36 1.27
C ILE A 301 -13.53 12.80 1.42
N ARG A 302 -13.13 12.51 2.65
CA ARG A 302 -11.84 11.90 2.99
C ARG A 302 -11.90 10.38 2.84
N SER A 303 -11.93 9.92 1.59
CA SER A 303 -12.03 8.50 1.24
C SER A 303 -10.89 7.66 1.83
N GLU A 304 -9.71 8.26 2.06
CA GLU A 304 -8.57 7.60 2.69
C GLU A 304 -8.85 7.13 4.12
N ILE A 305 -9.65 7.90 4.88
CA ILE A 305 -10.07 7.50 6.24
C ILE A 305 -11.08 6.35 6.14
N LEU A 306 -12.05 6.46 5.22
CA LEU A 306 -13.06 5.43 4.99
C LEU A 306 -12.44 4.12 4.49
N GLU A 307 -11.39 4.17 3.65
CA GLU A 307 -10.63 3.00 3.23
C GLU A 307 -9.99 2.27 4.43
N LEU A 308 -9.42 3.02 5.38
CA LEU A 308 -8.86 2.43 6.60
C LEU A 308 -9.93 1.79 7.50
N VAL A 309 -11.09 2.43 7.63
CA VAL A 309 -12.24 1.85 8.36
C VAL A 309 -12.71 0.58 7.68
N ALA A 310 -12.90 0.60 6.36
CA ALA A 310 -13.32 -0.57 5.58
C ALA A 310 -12.33 -1.73 5.67
N MET A 311 -11.04 -1.45 5.81
CA MET A 311 -9.97 -2.43 5.98
C MET A 311 -9.71 -2.80 7.46
N ASN A 312 -10.45 -2.24 8.41
CA ASN A 312 -10.23 -2.39 9.86
C ASN A 312 -8.81 -2.00 10.33
N GLN A 313 -8.17 -1.04 9.64
CA GLN A 313 -6.83 -0.52 9.98
C GLN A 313 -6.93 0.75 10.84
N LEU A 314 -7.45 0.60 12.03
CA LEU A 314 -7.85 1.72 12.89
C LEU A 314 -6.65 2.46 13.49
N ASP A 315 -5.54 1.79 13.69
CA ASP A 315 -4.29 2.34 14.23
C ASP A 315 -3.66 3.44 13.36
N LEU A 316 -3.98 3.45 12.06
CA LEU A 316 -3.49 4.48 11.15
C LEU A 316 -4.40 5.72 11.09
N ILE A 317 -5.63 5.62 11.57
CA ILE A 317 -6.64 6.67 11.43
C ILE A 317 -6.24 7.92 12.24
N ASP A 318 -5.71 7.75 13.45
CA ASP A 318 -5.32 8.85 14.33
C ASP A 318 -4.26 9.77 13.69
N THR A 319 -3.39 9.23 12.85
CA THR A 319 -2.36 10.00 12.13
C THR A 319 -2.93 10.89 11.02
N LEU A 320 -4.16 10.61 10.58
CA LEU A 320 -4.82 11.33 9.49
C LEU A 320 -5.80 12.40 9.99
N ILE A 321 -6.27 12.29 11.23
CA ILE A 321 -7.26 13.22 11.80
C ILE A 321 -6.61 14.57 12.06
N ALA A 322 -7.17 15.61 11.44
CA ALA A 322 -6.64 16.97 11.52
C ALA A 322 -7.31 17.81 12.63
N THR A 323 -8.56 17.52 13.02
CA THR A 323 -9.34 18.30 13.96
C THR A 323 -10.14 17.43 14.92
N GLU A 324 -10.50 17.96 16.08
CA GLU A 324 -11.33 17.25 17.05
C GLU A 324 -12.76 17.00 16.54
N ALA A 325 -13.31 17.92 15.75
CA ALA A 325 -14.60 17.71 15.08
C ALA A 325 -14.55 16.54 14.10
N GLU A 326 -13.48 16.41 13.34
CA GLU A 326 -13.25 15.25 12.45
C GLU A 326 -13.09 13.96 13.26
N ARG A 327 -12.39 14.00 14.39
CA ARG A 327 -12.24 12.86 15.31
C ARG A 327 -13.61 12.34 15.78
N ALA A 328 -14.51 13.23 16.16
CA ALA A 328 -15.85 12.85 16.60
C ALA A 328 -16.66 12.17 15.50
N VAL A 329 -16.60 12.66 14.25
CA VAL A 329 -17.25 12.03 13.09
C VAL A 329 -16.65 10.65 12.82
N VAL A 330 -15.35 10.56 12.74
CA VAL A 330 -14.63 9.31 12.42
C VAL A 330 -14.86 8.27 13.52
N SER A 331 -14.85 8.65 14.79
CA SER A 331 -15.10 7.74 15.92
C SER A 331 -16.49 7.08 15.84
N ARG A 332 -17.53 7.84 15.44
CA ARG A 332 -18.87 7.28 15.22
C ARG A 332 -18.88 6.28 14.04
N ILE A 333 -18.20 6.58 12.95
CA ILE A 333 -18.07 5.67 11.81
C ILE A 333 -17.37 4.40 12.24
N VAL A 334 -16.27 4.50 12.96
CA VAL A 334 -15.49 3.35 13.48
C VAL A 334 -16.32 2.49 14.41
N SER A 335 -17.10 3.09 15.32
CA SER A 335 -17.93 2.32 16.26
C SER A 335 -19.05 1.54 15.56
N GLY A 336 -19.60 2.05 14.47
CA GLY A 336 -20.65 1.40 13.67
C GLY A 336 -20.14 0.56 12.50
N ARG A 337 -18.82 0.36 12.35
CA ARG A 337 -18.27 -0.34 11.20
C ARG A 337 -18.76 -1.78 11.08
N ARG A 338 -18.98 -2.22 9.83
CA ARG A 338 -19.52 -3.55 9.52
C ARG A 338 -18.43 -4.59 9.29
N ASN A 339 -17.28 -4.20 8.75
CA ASN A 339 -16.13 -5.09 8.63
C ASN A 339 -15.31 -5.08 9.93
N LEU A 340 -15.44 -6.15 10.72
CA LEU A 340 -14.66 -6.37 11.94
C LEU A 340 -13.46 -7.30 11.70
N ARG A 341 -13.34 -7.81 10.48
CA ARG A 341 -12.21 -8.67 10.11
C ARG A 341 -11.03 -7.80 9.75
N ASP A 342 -9.90 -8.13 10.32
CA ASP A 342 -8.65 -7.54 9.89
C ASP A 342 -8.43 -7.84 8.38
N ARG A 343 -7.87 -6.89 7.64
CA ARG A 343 -7.55 -6.98 6.21
C ARG A 343 -6.96 -8.33 5.80
N PHE A 344 -6.41 -9.06 6.76
CA PHE A 344 -5.58 -10.24 6.58
C PHE A 344 -6.10 -11.48 7.32
N ALA A 345 -7.25 -11.41 7.98
CA ALA A 345 -7.88 -12.60 8.53
C ALA A 345 -8.38 -13.51 7.41
N PHE A 346 -7.59 -14.51 7.07
CA PHE A 346 -7.91 -15.59 6.16
C PHE A 346 -8.47 -16.78 6.92
#